data_08ef93f4b820e9bb5f9c183cac17bc81
#
_entry.id   08ef93f4b820e9bb5f9c183cac17bc81
#
_cell.length_a   1.000
_cell.length_b   1.000
_cell.length_c   1.000
_cell.angle_alpha   90.00
_cell.angle_beta   90.00
_cell.angle_gamma   90.00
#
_symmetry.space_group_name_H-M   'P 1'
#
loop_
_entity.id
_entity.type
_entity.pdbx_description
1 polymer ?
#
loop_
_entity_poly.entity_id
_entity_poly.type
_entity_poly.pdbx_seq_one_letter_code
_entity_poly.pdbx_strand_id
1 'polypeptide(L)'
;MELFNIKEIYRDFQYPASFVKAVELNLLDFEFWYFMTNEQVATRINGLMKRYPNRKLVPFARRDDSDDIACFEVGKVPKVEIIHDFASEGYEQRGEYDCFWDWMRAAVEELIGKGGNEDCIQD
;
A
#
# COMPACT_ATOMS: atom_id res chain seq x y z
N MET A 1 5.50 8.63 13.26
CA MET A 1 5.58 7.19 13.00
C MET A 1 6.92 6.85 12.36
N GLU A 2 7.59 5.85 12.88
CA GLU A 2 8.84 5.40 12.28
C GLU A 2 8.57 4.50 11.07
N LEU A 3 9.39 4.65 10.04
CA LEU A 3 9.32 3.75 8.89
C LEU A 3 9.84 2.38 9.27
N PHE A 4 9.23 1.34 8.70
CA PHE A 4 9.71 -0.02 8.85
C PHE A 4 11.13 -0.13 8.28
N ASN A 5 12.01 -0.83 8.99
CA ASN A 5 13.39 -1.01 8.54
C ASN A 5 13.46 -2.11 7.47
N ILE A 6 13.04 -1.75 6.26
CA ILE A 6 12.93 -2.68 5.14
C ILE A 6 14.30 -3.16 4.65
N LYS A 7 15.35 -2.39 4.88
CA LYS A 7 16.68 -2.73 4.37
C LYS A 7 17.27 -3.97 5.04
N GLU A 8 16.75 -4.38 6.20
CA GLU A 8 17.14 -5.63 6.80
C GLU A 8 16.65 -6.83 6.00
N ILE A 9 15.61 -6.66 5.20
CA ILE A 9 15.03 -7.72 4.36
C ILE A 9 15.43 -7.54 2.91
N TYR A 10 15.27 -6.33 2.39
CA TYR A 10 15.58 -6.00 0.99
C TYR A 10 16.59 -4.85 0.98
N ARG A 11 17.85 -5.20 0.90
CA ARG A 11 18.96 -4.25 1.03
C ARG A 11 18.91 -3.10 0.04
N ASP A 12 18.50 -3.38 -1.19
CA ASP A 12 18.54 -2.40 -2.27
C ASP A 12 17.26 -1.56 -2.36
N PHE A 13 16.29 -1.81 -1.50
CA PHE A 13 15.05 -1.07 -1.53
C PHE A 13 15.17 0.25 -0.77
N GLN A 14 14.57 1.29 -1.33
CA GLN A 14 14.42 2.57 -0.65
C GLN A 14 12.99 3.07 -0.87
N TYR A 15 12.34 3.48 0.20
CA TYR A 15 11.00 4.05 0.10
C TYR A 15 11.02 5.32 -0.75
N PRO A 16 10.03 5.51 -1.64
CA PRO A 16 9.93 6.76 -2.39
C PRO A 16 9.78 7.96 -1.47
N ALA A 17 10.33 9.11 -1.88
CA ALA A 17 10.24 10.33 -1.08
C ALA A 17 8.78 10.74 -0.81
N SER A 18 7.87 10.49 -1.76
CA SER A 18 6.46 10.79 -1.60
C SER A 18 5.84 10.01 -0.44
N PHE A 19 6.19 8.73 -0.31
CA PHE A 19 5.70 7.91 0.80
C PHE A 19 6.24 8.43 2.14
N VAL A 20 7.55 8.73 2.18
CA VAL A 20 8.17 9.29 3.39
C VAL A 20 7.46 10.58 3.80
N LYS A 21 7.15 11.43 2.83
CA LYS A 21 6.47 12.69 3.08
C LYS A 21 5.08 12.47 3.69
N ALA A 22 4.33 11.52 3.15
CA ALA A 22 3.00 11.21 3.67
C ALA A 22 3.07 10.71 5.11
N VAL A 23 4.06 9.87 5.43
CA VAL A 23 4.25 9.38 6.80
C VAL A 23 4.59 10.54 7.73
N GLU A 24 5.49 11.44 7.31
CA GLU A 24 5.87 12.61 8.11
C GLU A 24 4.67 13.52 8.40
N LEU A 25 3.75 13.62 7.46
CA LEU A 25 2.58 14.47 7.59
C LEU A 25 1.38 13.75 8.24
N ASN A 26 1.56 12.50 8.62
CA ASN A 26 0.48 11.66 9.19
C ASN A 26 -0.71 11.48 8.25
N LEU A 27 -0.46 11.42 6.96
CA LEU A 27 -1.50 11.14 5.98
C LEU A 27 -1.63 9.62 5.84
N LEU A 28 -2.13 8.97 6.89
CA LEU A 28 -1.95 7.54 7.05
C LEU A 28 -3.22 6.70 6.88
N ASP A 29 -4.37 7.24 7.28
CA ASP A 29 -5.57 6.41 7.34
C ASP A 29 -6.71 7.08 6.60
N PHE A 30 -7.26 6.34 5.67
CA PHE A 30 -8.44 6.72 4.90
C PHE A 30 -9.40 5.55 4.97
N GLU A 31 -10.66 5.80 5.00
CA GLU A 31 -11.63 4.73 4.84
C GLU A 31 -11.52 4.23 3.39
N PHE A 32 -11.34 3.18 3.30
CA PHE A 32 -11.04 1.80 3.24
C PHE A 32 -9.56 1.43 3.47
N TRP A 33 -8.64 2.34 3.21
CA TRP A 33 -7.21 2.07 3.27
C TRP A 33 -6.63 2.56 4.59
N TYR A 34 -5.87 1.69 5.24
CA TYR A 34 -5.17 2.00 6.49
C TYR A 34 -3.71 1.61 6.33
N PHE A 35 -2.80 2.50 6.74
CA PHE A 35 -1.38 2.17 6.70
C PHE A 35 -1.09 1.10 7.75
N MET A 36 -0.18 0.21 7.40
CA MET A 36 0.23 -0.86 8.29
C MET A 36 1.19 -0.35 9.35
N THR A 37 1.01 -0.85 10.58
CA THR A 37 2.03 -0.66 11.62
C THR A 37 3.27 -1.46 11.23
N ASN A 38 4.41 -1.15 11.87
CA ASN A 38 5.64 -1.89 11.58
C ASN A 38 5.50 -3.38 11.88
N GLU A 39 4.75 -3.71 12.93
CA GLU A 39 4.46 -5.10 13.27
C GLU A 39 3.64 -5.79 12.18
N GLN A 40 2.64 -5.09 11.65
CA GLN A 40 1.82 -5.62 10.55
C GLN A 40 2.65 -5.81 9.28
N VAL A 41 3.55 -4.86 8.99
CA VAL A 41 4.44 -4.97 7.83
C VAL A 41 5.30 -6.22 7.94
N ALA A 42 5.93 -6.42 9.11
CA ALA A 42 6.81 -7.57 9.34
C ALA A 42 6.06 -8.89 9.14
N THR A 43 4.88 -9.01 9.73
CA THR A 43 4.07 -10.21 9.62
C THR A 43 3.66 -10.46 8.16
N ARG A 44 3.23 -9.40 7.48
CA ARG A 44 2.75 -9.53 6.10
C ARG A 44 3.86 -9.90 5.14
N ILE A 45 5.04 -9.28 5.28
CA ILE A 45 6.19 -9.61 4.43
C ILE A 45 6.51 -11.09 4.54
N ASN A 46 6.53 -11.62 5.76
CA ASN A 46 6.85 -13.02 5.98
C ASN A 46 5.89 -13.94 5.20
N GLY A 47 4.59 -13.61 5.26
CA GLY A 47 3.59 -14.36 4.50
C GLY A 47 3.73 -14.21 2.99
N LEU A 48 3.99 -12.98 2.53
CA LEU A 48 4.14 -12.69 1.10
C LEU A 48 5.35 -13.42 0.51
N MET A 49 6.45 -13.50 1.24
CA MET A 49 7.63 -14.23 0.79
C MET A 49 7.33 -15.72 0.58
N LYS A 50 6.46 -16.27 1.40
CA LYS A 50 6.06 -17.67 1.29
C LYS A 50 5.07 -17.89 0.15
N ARG A 51 4.10 -17.00 0.00
CA ARG A 51 3.03 -17.16 -1.01
C ARG A 51 3.49 -16.75 -2.41
N TYR A 52 4.37 -15.75 -2.51
CA TYR A 52 4.82 -15.20 -3.79
C TYR A 52 6.35 -15.09 -3.80
N PRO A 53 7.05 -16.24 -3.80
CA PRO A 53 8.51 -16.27 -3.61
C PRO A 53 9.30 -15.59 -4.72
N ASN A 54 8.69 -15.37 -5.88
CA ASN A 54 9.35 -14.73 -7.01
C ASN A 54 9.16 -13.21 -7.03
N ARG A 55 8.49 -12.67 -6.01
CA ARG A 55 8.24 -11.23 -5.91
C ARG A 55 8.78 -10.70 -4.58
N LYS A 56 9.38 -9.53 -4.63
CA LYS A 56 9.91 -8.86 -3.43
C LYS A 56 8.99 -7.68 -3.09
N LEU A 57 7.86 -8.00 -2.50
CA LEU A 57 6.81 -7.05 -2.21
C LEU A 57 7.06 -6.37 -0.87
N VAL A 58 6.84 -5.05 -0.83
CA VAL A 58 7.00 -4.23 0.36
C VAL A 58 5.63 -3.61 0.69
N PRO A 59 4.84 -4.27 1.55
CA PRO A 59 3.49 -3.78 1.84
C PRO A 59 3.53 -2.53 2.71
N PHE A 60 2.57 -1.62 2.50
CA PHE A 60 2.48 -0.42 3.32
C PHE A 60 1.06 -0.09 3.77
N ALA A 61 0.04 -0.58 3.07
CA ALA A 61 -1.34 -0.30 3.42
C ALA A 61 -2.23 -1.51 3.16
N ARG A 62 -3.30 -1.61 3.93
CA ARG A 62 -4.29 -2.68 3.81
C ARG A 62 -5.69 -2.09 3.72
N ARG A 63 -6.60 -2.84 3.09
CA ARG A 63 -8.01 -2.50 3.13
C ARG A 63 -8.67 -3.19 4.31
N ASP A 64 -9.75 -2.61 4.79
CA ASP A 64 -10.54 -3.22 5.86
C ASP A 64 -11.72 -4.04 5.33
N ASP A 65 -11.99 -3.97 4.02
CA ASP A 65 -13.13 -4.65 3.39
C ASP A 65 -12.72 -5.83 2.51
N SER A 66 -11.43 -6.11 2.38
CA SER A 66 -10.93 -7.20 1.57
C SER A 66 -9.49 -7.54 1.96
N ASP A 67 -8.92 -8.55 1.29
CA ASP A 67 -7.53 -8.93 1.48
C ASP A 67 -6.57 -8.17 0.55
N ASP A 68 -7.05 -7.11 -0.10
CA ASP A 68 -6.18 -6.29 -0.95
C ASP A 68 -5.22 -5.47 -0.09
N ILE A 69 -3.97 -5.43 -0.53
CA ILE A 69 -2.94 -4.62 0.10
C ILE A 69 -2.23 -3.79 -0.97
N ALA A 70 -1.66 -2.68 -0.55
CA ALA A 70 -0.87 -1.83 -1.44
C ALA A 70 0.60 -2.03 -1.09
N CYS A 71 1.41 -2.27 -2.11
CA CYS A 71 2.82 -2.60 -1.96
C CYS A 71 3.67 -1.80 -2.92
N PHE A 72 4.92 -1.55 -2.52
CA PHE A 72 5.98 -1.32 -3.50
C PHE A 72 6.59 -2.67 -3.84
N GLU A 73 7.39 -2.70 -4.90
CA GLU A 73 8.11 -3.92 -5.27
C GLU A 73 9.55 -3.57 -5.60
N VAL A 74 10.50 -4.35 -5.07
CA VAL A 74 11.92 -4.12 -5.36
C VAL A 74 12.13 -4.21 -6.86
N GLY A 75 12.81 -3.19 -7.41
CA GLY A 75 13.09 -3.12 -8.85
C GLY A 75 11.99 -2.45 -9.67
N LYS A 76 10.85 -2.10 -9.06
CA LYS A 76 9.73 -1.47 -9.76
C LYS A 76 9.30 -0.13 -9.16
N VAL A 77 10.03 0.38 -8.18
CA VAL A 77 9.79 1.71 -7.61
C VAL A 77 9.88 2.74 -8.74
N PRO A 78 8.99 3.72 -8.84
CA PRO A 78 8.04 4.17 -7.83
C PRO A 78 6.63 3.57 -7.90
N LYS A 79 6.42 2.54 -8.69
CA LYS A 79 5.09 1.96 -8.85
C LYS A 79 4.52 1.42 -7.55
N VAL A 80 3.21 1.53 -7.42
CA VAL A 80 2.45 0.89 -6.34
C VAL A 80 1.66 -0.27 -6.94
N GLU A 81 1.85 -1.45 -6.36
CA GLU A 81 1.17 -2.67 -6.80
C GLU A 81 0.02 -2.97 -5.87
N ILE A 82 -1.16 -3.23 -6.41
CA ILE A 82 -2.30 -3.68 -5.60
C ILE A 82 -2.34 -5.19 -5.68
N ILE A 83 -2.17 -5.82 -4.53
CA ILE A 83 -2.03 -7.27 -4.41
C ILE A 83 -3.22 -7.82 -3.66
N HIS A 84 -3.89 -8.81 -4.24
CA HIS A 84 -4.92 -9.55 -3.53
C HIS A 84 -4.22 -10.69 -2.77
N ASP A 85 -3.92 -10.43 -1.51
CA ASP A 85 -3.18 -11.39 -0.71
C ASP A 85 -4.01 -12.66 -0.51
N PHE A 86 -3.31 -13.78 -0.35
CA PHE A 86 -3.90 -15.12 -0.24
C PHE A 86 -4.48 -15.67 -1.55
N ALA A 87 -4.45 -14.89 -2.64
CA ALA A 87 -4.74 -15.45 -3.96
C ALA A 87 -3.64 -16.44 -4.34
N SER A 88 -3.96 -17.39 -5.21
CA SER A 88 -2.97 -18.34 -5.73
C SER A 88 -1.87 -17.60 -6.46
N GLU A 89 -0.66 -18.14 -6.40
CA GLU A 89 0.49 -17.54 -7.09
C GLU A 89 0.18 -17.36 -8.57
N GLY A 90 0.42 -16.15 -9.07
CA GLY A 90 0.11 -15.77 -10.44
C GLY A 90 -1.22 -15.04 -10.61
N TYR A 91 -2.06 -15.05 -9.58
CA TYR A 91 -3.38 -14.40 -9.62
C TYR A 91 -3.50 -13.26 -8.59
N GLU A 92 -2.39 -12.90 -7.97
CA GLU A 92 -2.40 -11.91 -6.89
C GLU A 92 -2.47 -10.46 -7.39
N GLN A 93 -2.05 -10.18 -8.62
CA GLN A 93 -2.01 -8.80 -9.13
C GLN A 93 -3.41 -8.30 -9.42
N ARG A 94 -3.85 -7.27 -8.71
CA ARG A 94 -5.16 -6.62 -8.91
C ARG A 94 -5.08 -5.37 -9.75
N GLY A 95 -3.99 -4.62 -9.62
CA GLY A 95 -3.83 -3.36 -10.31
C GLY A 95 -2.52 -2.72 -9.95
N GLU A 96 -2.27 -1.54 -10.51
CA GLU A 96 -1.07 -0.79 -10.21
C GLU A 96 -1.29 0.69 -10.43
N TYR A 97 -0.45 1.50 -9.80
CA TYR A 97 -0.41 2.96 -10.00
C TYR A 97 1.03 3.34 -10.32
N ASP A 98 1.20 4.41 -11.07
CA ASP A 98 2.53 4.83 -11.51
C ASP A 98 3.40 5.32 -10.36
N CYS A 99 2.78 5.87 -9.31
CA CYS A 99 3.52 6.35 -8.14
C CYS A 99 2.60 6.40 -6.93
N PHE A 100 3.21 6.66 -5.76
CA PHE A 100 2.48 6.69 -4.50
C PHE A 100 1.37 7.76 -4.49
N TRP A 101 1.64 8.96 -5.03
CA TRP A 101 0.61 10.01 -5.03
C TRP A 101 -0.60 9.64 -5.88
N ASP A 102 -0.40 8.91 -6.97
CA ASP A 102 -1.54 8.44 -7.79
C ASP A 102 -2.39 7.45 -7.00
N TRP A 103 -1.76 6.57 -6.25
CA TRP A 103 -2.48 5.67 -5.35
C TRP A 103 -3.25 6.46 -4.29
N MET A 104 -2.60 7.46 -3.67
CA MET A 104 -3.23 8.26 -2.63
C MET A 104 -4.42 9.05 -3.17
N ARG A 105 -4.31 9.61 -4.38
CA ARG A 105 -5.46 10.28 -5.00
C ARG A 105 -6.63 9.34 -5.15
N ALA A 106 -6.39 8.12 -5.61
CA ALA A 106 -7.45 7.12 -5.77
C ALA A 106 -8.05 6.75 -4.42
N ALA A 107 -7.24 6.62 -3.39
CA ALA A 107 -7.72 6.31 -2.04
C ALA A 107 -8.63 7.42 -1.50
N VAL A 108 -8.23 8.68 -1.69
CA VAL A 108 -9.03 9.83 -1.26
C VAL A 108 -10.32 9.95 -2.07
N GLU A 109 -10.25 9.71 -3.37
CA GLU A 109 -11.45 9.72 -4.23
C GLU A 109 -12.45 8.65 -3.79
N GLU A 110 -11.95 7.50 -3.42
CA GLU A 110 -12.80 6.41 -2.94
C GLU A 110 -13.50 6.80 -1.63
N LEU A 111 -12.77 7.44 -0.73
CA LEU A 111 -13.32 7.96 0.52
C LEU A 111 -14.43 8.98 0.25
N ILE A 112 -14.17 9.91 -0.67
CA ILE A 112 -15.14 10.94 -1.04
C ILE A 112 -16.39 10.31 -1.63
N GLY A 113 -16.22 9.35 -2.55
CA GLY A 113 -17.35 8.68 -3.20
C GLY A 113 -18.21 7.89 -2.24
N LYS A 114 -17.63 7.40 -1.14
CA LYS A 114 -18.37 6.62 -0.14
C LYS A 114 -19.43 7.45 0.58
N GLY A 115 -19.13 8.71 0.90
CA GLY A 115 -20.09 9.50 1.65
C GLY A 115 -19.61 10.89 2.00
N GLY A 116 -18.37 11.21 1.58
CA GLY A 116 -17.78 12.48 1.94
C GLY A 116 -18.27 13.67 1.13
N ASN A 117 -18.98 13.42 0.04
CA ASN A 117 -19.39 14.51 -0.85
C ASN A 117 -20.79 15.09 -0.56
N GLU A 118 -21.45 14.63 0.49
CA GLU A 118 -22.80 15.12 0.81
C GLU A 118 -22.82 16.62 1.09
N ASP A 119 -21.78 17.12 1.74
CA ASP A 119 -21.70 18.53 2.12
C ASP A 119 -21.28 19.41 0.94
N CYS A 120 -20.87 18.81 -0.16
CA CYS A 120 -20.34 19.51 -1.32
C CYS A 120 -21.21 19.34 -2.55
N ILE A 121 -22.47 18.93 -2.36
CA ILE A 121 -23.39 18.73 -3.48
C ILE A 121 -23.64 20.05 -4.16
N GLN A 122 -23.51 20.06 -5.48
CA GLN A 122 -23.78 21.21 -6.33
C GLN A 122 -25.00 20.94 -7.17
N ASP A 123 -25.84 21.90 -7.25
CA ASP A 123 -27.04 21.81 -8.06
C ASP A 123 -26.78 22.13 -9.52
#